data_eb188087a87184434a9ffab215f2b66d
#
_entry.id   eb188087a87184434a9ffab215f2b66d
#
_cell.length_a   1.000
_cell.length_b   1.000
_cell.length_c   1.000
_cell.angle_alpha   90.00
_cell.angle_beta   90.00
_cell.angle_gamma   90.00
#
_symmetry.space_group_name_H-M   'P 1'
#
loop_
_entity.id
_entity.type
_entity.pdbx_description
1 polymer ?
#
loop_
_entity_poly.entity_id
_entity_poly.type
_entity_poly.pdbx_seq_one_letter_code
_entity_poly.pdbx_strand_id
1 'polypeptide(L)'
;MAGFIDVKIDIKSFEKQLDENKKLMPYWLHDMIQKVQRQIVKETKLAGRERGYKSSSPIIKNVYEYTDKQGKFSYVGFKGRGYPYNFVAKTTHIEAKKSAYLTFFLDGSWYKVKSVELTPDPYFDPIVAKYWNTGLADRIMQELFDYKLQRLYKREMEKL
;
A
#
# COMPACT_ATOMS: atom_id res chain seq x y z
N MET A 1 36.24 -45.30 -22.59
CA MET A 1 35.53 -44.43 -23.58
C MET A 1 34.67 -43.46 -22.77
N ALA A 2 35.04 -42.20 -22.75
CA ALA A 2 34.24 -41.15 -22.10
C ALA A 2 33.21 -40.65 -23.13
N GLY A 3 31.94 -40.92 -22.84
CA GLY A 3 30.84 -40.41 -23.69
C GLY A 3 30.70 -38.90 -23.52
N PHE A 4 30.94 -38.16 -24.57
CA PHE A 4 30.59 -36.70 -24.60
C PHE A 4 29.08 -36.59 -24.70
N ILE A 5 28.46 -35.92 -23.68
CA ILE A 5 27.06 -35.51 -23.74
C ILE A 5 27.04 -34.21 -24.52
N ASP A 6 26.53 -34.26 -25.74
CA ASP A 6 26.34 -33.06 -26.58
C ASP A 6 25.05 -32.31 -26.08
N VAL A 7 25.23 -31.30 -25.24
CA VAL A 7 24.12 -30.48 -24.75
C VAL A 7 23.84 -29.38 -25.76
N LYS A 8 22.87 -29.59 -26.65
CA LYS A 8 22.34 -28.52 -27.52
C LYS A 8 21.48 -27.58 -26.72
N ILE A 9 22.02 -26.42 -26.37
CA ILE A 9 21.23 -25.32 -25.78
C ILE A 9 20.52 -24.59 -26.93
N ASP A 10 19.19 -24.63 -26.94
CA ASP A 10 18.40 -23.84 -27.89
C ASP A 10 18.36 -22.36 -27.45
N ILE A 11 19.36 -21.63 -27.89
CA ILE A 11 19.53 -20.18 -27.59
C ILE A 11 18.33 -19.38 -28.09
N LYS A 12 17.72 -19.73 -29.23
CA LYS A 12 16.55 -19.00 -29.76
C LYS A 12 15.29 -19.14 -28.87
N SER A 13 15.08 -20.33 -28.33
CA SER A 13 13.99 -20.57 -27.36
C SER A 13 14.22 -19.76 -26.09
N PHE A 14 15.46 -19.71 -25.61
CA PHE A 14 15.83 -18.94 -24.43
C PHE A 14 15.67 -17.42 -24.65
N GLU A 15 16.12 -16.87 -25.77
CA GLU A 15 15.94 -15.46 -26.13
C GLU A 15 14.46 -15.07 -26.22
N LYS A 16 13.64 -15.92 -26.85
CA LYS A 16 12.19 -15.69 -26.93
C LYS A 16 11.54 -15.67 -25.53
N GLN A 17 11.90 -16.58 -24.63
CA GLN A 17 11.42 -16.61 -23.26
C GLN A 17 11.86 -15.36 -22.48
N LEU A 18 13.08 -14.89 -22.69
CA LEU A 18 13.59 -13.67 -22.04
C LEU A 18 12.80 -12.44 -22.49
N ASP A 19 12.47 -12.33 -23.77
CA ASP A 19 11.68 -11.22 -24.32
C ASP A 19 10.21 -11.26 -23.86
N GLU A 20 9.63 -12.44 -23.75
CA GLU A 20 8.30 -12.62 -23.17
C GLU A 20 8.27 -12.23 -21.68
N ASN A 21 9.28 -12.61 -20.91
CA ASN A 21 9.44 -12.23 -19.51
C ASN A 21 9.64 -10.71 -19.33
N LYS A 22 10.40 -10.05 -20.18
CA LYS A 22 10.53 -8.59 -20.19
C LYS A 22 9.20 -7.88 -20.39
N LYS A 23 8.30 -8.42 -21.20
CA LYS A 23 6.94 -7.87 -21.40
C LYS A 23 6.05 -8.06 -20.17
N LEU A 24 6.26 -9.10 -19.39
CA LEU A 24 5.49 -9.39 -18.16
C LEU A 24 5.97 -8.59 -16.95
N MET A 25 7.24 -8.21 -16.90
CA MET A 25 7.85 -7.51 -15.77
C MET A 25 7.09 -6.25 -15.31
N PRO A 26 6.61 -5.35 -16.19
CA PRO A 26 5.85 -4.17 -15.76
C PRO A 26 4.56 -4.54 -15.01
N TYR A 27 3.85 -5.59 -15.47
CA TYR A 27 2.63 -6.07 -14.81
C TYR A 27 2.94 -6.73 -13.46
N TRP A 28 4.04 -7.48 -13.39
CA TRP A 28 4.46 -8.08 -12.13
C TRP A 28 4.86 -7.02 -11.11
N LEU A 29 5.60 -5.99 -11.54
CA LEU A 29 5.98 -4.87 -10.70
C LEU A 29 4.74 -4.13 -10.17
N HIS A 30 3.76 -3.86 -11.05
CA HIS A 30 2.47 -3.30 -10.64
C HIS A 30 1.82 -4.12 -9.52
N ASP A 31 1.70 -5.44 -9.71
CA ASP A 31 1.05 -6.32 -8.74
C ASP A 31 1.82 -6.39 -7.40
N MET A 32 3.16 -6.40 -7.46
CA MET A 32 4.02 -6.41 -6.27
C MET A 32 3.84 -5.13 -5.45
N ILE A 33 3.94 -3.97 -6.10
CA ILE A 33 3.74 -2.66 -5.46
C ILE A 33 2.33 -2.57 -4.88
N GLN A 34 1.31 -2.94 -5.66
CA GLN A 34 -0.08 -2.89 -5.21
C GLN A 34 -0.32 -3.80 -4.00
N LYS A 35 0.31 -4.97 -3.93
CA LYS A 35 0.21 -5.87 -2.77
C LYS A 35 0.76 -5.21 -1.51
N VAL A 36 1.92 -4.58 -1.59
CA VAL A 36 2.52 -3.84 -0.45
C VAL A 36 1.58 -2.72 0.00
N GLN A 37 1.10 -1.90 -0.93
CA GLN A 37 0.22 -0.77 -0.61
C GLN A 37 -1.10 -1.22 0.03
N ARG A 38 -1.73 -2.29 -0.46
CA ARG A 38 -2.93 -2.87 0.15
C ARG A 38 -2.71 -3.32 1.58
N GLN A 39 -1.54 -3.85 1.89
CA GLN A 39 -1.21 -4.20 3.28
C GLN A 39 -1.04 -2.95 4.14
N ILE A 40 -0.35 -1.91 3.67
CA ILE A 40 -0.24 -0.61 4.37
C ILE A 40 -1.64 -0.03 4.64
N VAL A 41 -2.52 0.00 3.62
CA VAL A 41 -3.91 0.48 3.78
C VAL A 41 -4.66 -0.34 4.83
N LYS A 42 -4.51 -1.67 4.81
CA LYS A 42 -5.16 -2.56 5.78
C LYS A 42 -4.67 -2.29 7.21
N GLU A 43 -3.36 -2.20 7.42
CA GLU A 43 -2.77 -1.91 8.73
C GLU A 43 -3.17 -0.50 9.22
N THR A 44 -3.14 0.50 8.34
CA THR A 44 -3.58 1.87 8.68
C THR A 44 -5.03 1.91 9.13
N LYS A 45 -5.93 1.21 8.41
CA LYS A 45 -7.34 1.13 8.81
C LYS A 45 -7.54 0.39 10.13
N LEU A 46 -6.75 -0.66 10.37
CA LEU A 46 -6.79 -1.39 11.63
C LEU A 46 -6.30 -0.50 12.79
N ALA A 47 -5.14 0.11 12.66
CA ALA A 47 -4.59 1.01 13.66
C ALA A 47 -5.52 2.20 13.99
N GLY A 48 -6.21 2.74 12.97
CA GLY A 48 -7.22 3.77 13.20
C GLY A 48 -8.43 3.26 14.00
N ARG A 49 -8.88 2.03 13.75
CA ARG A 49 -9.98 1.41 14.54
C ARG A 49 -9.58 1.13 15.98
N GLU A 50 -8.37 0.66 16.21
CA GLU A 50 -7.80 0.44 17.54
C GLU A 50 -7.74 1.73 18.37
N ARG A 51 -7.62 2.89 17.70
CA ARG A 51 -7.72 4.24 18.30
C ARG A 51 -9.15 4.76 18.45
N GLY A 52 -10.16 3.91 18.20
CA GLY A 52 -11.57 4.26 18.37
C GLY A 52 -12.22 4.96 17.17
N TYR A 53 -11.50 5.17 16.05
CA TYR A 53 -12.14 5.75 14.85
C TYR A 53 -13.15 4.78 14.26
N LYS A 54 -14.40 5.24 14.07
CA LYS A 54 -15.47 4.45 13.44
C LYS A 54 -15.10 4.14 11.99
N SER A 55 -15.52 2.97 11.50
CA SER A 55 -15.29 2.57 10.10
C SER A 55 -15.91 3.54 9.08
N SER A 56 -16.95 4.27 9.46
CA SER A 56 -17.58 5.33 8.65
C SER A 56 -16.81 6.66 8.66
N SER A 57 -15.85 6.83 9.56
CA SER A 57 -15.05 8.04 9.69
C SER A 57 -14.27 8.33 8.40
N PRO A 58 -14.16 9.60 7.97
CA PRO A 58 -13.30 10.00 6.84
C PRO A 58 -11.84 9.54 6.99
N ILE A 59 -11.31 9.49 8.22
CA ILE A 59 -9.97 9.00 8.53
C ILE A 59 -9.79 7.54 8.11
N ILE A 60 -10.81 6.70 8.27
CA ILE A 60 -10.78 5.29 7.88
C ILE A 60 -11.18 5.09 6.41
N LYS A 61 -12.27 5.76 5.98
CA LYS A 61 -12.81 5.60 4.62
C LYS A 61 -11.86 6.08 3.53
N ASN A 62 -11.15 7.17 3.79
CA ASN A 62 -10.34 7.85 2.78
C ASN A 62 -8.90 7.34 2.70
N VAL A 63 -8.50 6.35 3.49
CA VAL A 63 -7.22 5.65 3.30
C VAL A 63 -7.34 4.78 2.05
N TYR A 64 -6.47 4.99 1.08
CA TYR A 64 -6.48 4.27 -0.19
C TYR A 64 -5.09 4.15 -0.80
N GLU A 65 -4.98 3.28 -1.78
CA GLU A 65 -3.81 3.12 -2.63
C GLU A 65 -4.15 3.39 -4.09
N TYR A 66 -3.14 3.75 -4.83
CA TYR A 66 -3.17 3.82 -6.29
C TYR A 66 -1.83 3.39 -6.85
N THR A 67 -1.87 2.56 -7.88
CA THR A 67 -0.70 2.19 -8.68
C THR A 67 -1.07 2.30 -10.15
N ASP A 68 -0.25 2.95 -10.94
CA ASP A 68 -0.46 3.01 -12.39
C ASP A 68 -0.27 1.63 -13.03
N LYS A 69 -0.79 1.45 -14.25
CA LYS A 69 -0.79 0.15 -14.95
C LYS A 69 0.60 -0.45 -15.18
N GLN A 70 1.64 0.39 -15.19
CA GLN A 70 3.02 -0.02 -15.42
C GLN A 70 3.86 -0.09 -14.15
N GLY A 71 3.28 0.22 -12.99
CA GLY A 71 4.01 0.27 -11.72
C GLY A 71 5.02 1.41 -11.58
N LYS A 72 5.02 2.38 -12.52
CA LYS A 72 5.97 3.50 -12.52
C LYS A 72 5.64 4.56 -11.48
N PHE A 73 4.38 4.70 -11.17
CA PHE A 73 3.88 5.63 -10.17
C PHE A 73 2.95 4.91 -9.21
N SER A 74 3.15 5.14 -7.93
CA SER A 74 2.30 4.57 -6.90
C SER A 74 2.11 5.54 -5.74
N TYR A 75 0.98 5.43 -5.08
CA TYR A 75 0.60 6.27 -3.96
C TYR A 75 -0.18 5.47 -2.92
N VAL A 76 0.14 5.70 -1.66
CA VAL A 76 -0.65 5.25 -0.52
C VAL A 76 -0.86 6.44 0.43
N GLY A 77 -2.09 6.67 0.87
CA GLY A 77 -2.39 7.82 1.71
C GLY A 77 -3.89 8.06 1.88
N PHE A 78 -4.25 9.31 2.10
CA PHE A 78 -5.64 9.73 2.32
C PHE A 78 -6.21 10.43 1.08
N LYS A 79 -7.37 9.98 0.62
CA LYS A 79 -8.12 10.60 -0.46
C LYS A 79 -8.79 11.89 0.03
N GLY A 80 -8.75 12.92 -0.82
CA GLY A 80 -9.37 14.21 -0.52
C GLY A 80 -8.31 15.30 -0.28
N ARG A 81 -8.74 16.52 0.02
CA ARG A 81 -7.88 17.72 0.12
C ARG A 81 -6.97 17.76 1.36
N GLY A 82 -6.35 16.64 1.74
CA GLY A 82 -5.41 16.55 2.87
C GLY A 82 -6.05 16.64 4.27
N TYR A 83 -7.35 16.87 4.35
CA TYR A 83 -8.06 17.09 5.61
C TYR A 83 -7.95 15.92 6.61
N PRO A 84 -8.21 14.66 6.20
CA PRO A 84 -8.07 13.54 7.14
C PRO A 84 -6.63 13.32 7.62
N TYR A 85 -5.65 13.51 6.73
CA TYR A 85 -4.24 13.37 7.09
C TYR A 85 -3.78 14.44 8.09
N ASN A 86 -4.20 15.69 7.91
CA ASN A 86 -3.83 16.76 8.83
C ASN A 86 -4.31 16.49 10.26
N PHE A 87 -5.49 15.88 10.45
CA PHE A 87 -5.98 15.53 11.79
C PHE A 87 -5.12 14.46 12.50
N VAL A 88 -4.50 13.56 11.75
CA VAL A 88 -3.66 12.51 12.34
C VAL A 88 -2.18 12.88 12.41
N ALA A 89 -1.72 13.80 11.57
CA ALA A 89 -0.30 14.12 11.44
C ALA A 89 0.12 15.42 12.13
N LYS A 90 -0.81 16.36 12.33
CA LYS A 90 -0.48 17.72 12.82
C LYS A 90 -1.47 18.17 13.88
N THR A 91 -0.97 18.96 14.84
CA THR A 91 -1.85 19.75 15.71
C THR A 91 -2.75 20.60 14.86
N THR A 92 -4.07 20.46 15.04
CA THR A 92 -5.06 21.20 14.26
C THR A 92 -5.90 22.07 15.18
N HIS A 93 -5.83 23.39 14.94
CA HIS A 93 -6.67 24.34 15.63
C HIS A 93 -7.95 24.55 14.83
N ILE A 94 -9.10 24.31 15.46
CA ILE A 94 -10.43 24.47 14.83
C ILE A 94 -11.16 25.60 15.55
N GLU A 95 -11.56 26.61 14.81
CA GLU A 95 -12.36 27.72 15.31
C GLU A 95 -13.76 27.71 14.72
N ALA A 96 -14.73 28.24 15.48
CA ALA A 96 -16.08 28.47 15.00
C ALA A 96 -16.08 29.61 13.97
N LYS A 97 -16.42 29.31 12.70
CA LYS A 97 -16.42 30.30 11.60
C LYS A 97 -17.81 30.89 11.27
N LYS A 98 -18.85 30.07 11.43
CA LYS A 98 -20.22 30.40 11.03
C LYS A 98 -21.18 30.55 12.20
N SER A 99 -20.77 30.15 13.39
CA SER A 99 -21.54 30.26 14.63
C SER A 99 -20.65 30.80 15.73
N ALA A 100 -21.24 31.30 16.81
CA ALA A 100 -20.47 31.76 17.97
C ALA A 100 -19.66 30.68 18.66
N TYR A 101 -20.04 29.42 18.49
CA TYR A 101 -19.43 28.26 19.15
C TYR A 101 -19.39 27.05 18.25
N LEU A 102 -18.36 26.21 18.43
CA LEU A 102 -18.34 24.81 18.01
C LEU A 102 -19.19 24.00 18.98
N THR A 103 -20.05 23.13 18.45
CA THR A 103 -20.86 22.23 19.26
C THR A 103 -20.53 20.80 18.85
N PHE A 104 -20.11 19.96 19.78
CA PHE A 104 -19.83 18.55 19.55
C PHE A 104 -20.20 17.70 20.75
N PHE A 105 -20.43 16.42 20.48
CA PHE A 105 -20.75 15.43 21.49
C PHE A 105 -19.53 14.56 21.76
N LEU A 106 -19.10 14.49 23.01
CA LEU A 106 -17.95 13.68 23.44
C LEU A 106 -18.28 13.08 24.82
N ASP A 107 -17.91 11.83 25.03
CA ASP A 107 -18.07 11.09 26.30
C ASP A 107 -19.45 11.23 26.98
N GLY A 108 -20.52 11.16 26.16
CA GLY A 108 -21.89 11.24 26.65
C GLY A 108 -22.41 12.65 26.90
N SER A 109 -21.63 13.69 26.65
CA SER A 109 -21.98 15.10 26.94
C SER A 109 -21.83 16.00 25.73
N TRP A 110 -22.65 17.08 25.66
CA TRP A 110 -22.54 18.14 24.67
C TRP A 110 -21.63 19.25 25.16
N TYR A 111 -20.66 19.61 24.32
CA TYR A 111 -19.72 20.71 24.57
C TYR A 111 -19.95 21.86 23.60
N LYS A 112 -19.80 23.08 24.13
CA LYS A 112 -19.81 24.33 23.36
C LYS A 112 -18.52 25.08 23.66
N VAL A 113 -17.65 25.25 22.64
CA VAL A 113 -16.38 25.95 22.79
C VAL A 113 -16.17 26.89 21.60
N LYS A 114 -15.39 27.95 21.76
CA LYS A 114 -15.03 28.87 20.66
C LYS A 114 -14.02 28.23 19.71
N SER A 115 -13.12 27.48 20.27
CA SER A 115 -12.08 26.75 19.53
C SER A 115 -11.73 25.45 20.22
N VAL A 116 -11.14 24.52 19.47
CA VAL A 116 -10.57 23.27 19.98
C VAL A 116 -9.24 23.02 19.30
N GLU A 117 -8.28 22.57 20.05
CA GLU A 117 -7.00 22.11 19.55
C GLU A 117 -6.97 20.58 19.58
N LEU A 118 -6.75 19.97 18.40
CA LEU A 118 -6.63 18.52 18.29
C LEU A 118 -5.16 18.14 18.34
N THR A 119 -4.81 17.31 19.31
CA THR A 119 -3.50 16.71 19.41
C THR A 119 -3.28 15.73 18.25
N PRO A 120 -2.12 15.73 17.58
CA PRO A 120 -1.82 14.77 16.52
C PRO A 120 -1.74 13.35 17.07
N ASP A 121 -2.23 12.41 16.28
CA ASP A 121 -2.06 10.98 16.51
C ASP A 121 -1.42 10.35 15.25
N PRO A 122 -0.09 10.49 15.09
CA PRO A 122 0.62 10.18 13.85
C PRO A 122 0.86 8.68 13.69
N TYR A 123 -0.17 7.87 13.49
CA TYR A 123 -0.04 6.42 13.30
C TYR A 123 0.22 6.00 11.85
N PHE A 124 -0.08 6.86 10.86
CA PHE A 124 0.10 6.54 9.44
C PHE A 124 1.58 6.49 9.02
N ASP A 125 2.33 7.55 9.32
CA ASP A 125 3.73 7.66 8.92
C ASP A 125 4.60 6.55 9.52
N PRO A 126 4.47 6.16 10.81
CA PRO A 126 5.17 5.01 11.36
C PRO A 126 4.84 3.69 10.66
N ILE A 127 3.57 3.48 10.24
CA ILE A 127 3.19 2.28 9.49
C ILE A 127 3.89 2.26 8.14
N VAL A 128 3.85 3.36 7.38
CA VAL A 128 4.54 3.46 6.10
C VAL A 128 6.04 3.23 6.26
N ALA A 129 6.66 3.93 7.22
CA ALA A 129 8.09 3.81 7.51
C ALA A 129 8.51 2.38 7.87
N LYS A 130 7.68 1.64 8.62
CA LYS A 130 7.92 0.22 8.94
C LYS A 130 8.13 -0.61 7.68
N TYR A 131 7.30 -0.45 6.64
CA TYR A 131 7.42 -1.24 5.42
C TYR A 131 8.73 -1.01 4.68
N TRP A 132 9.23 0.23 4.65
CA TRP A 132 10.46 0.57 3.94
C TRP A 132 11.71 0.37 4.79
N ASN A 133 11.70 0.80 6.04
CA ASN A 133 12.89 0.79 6.90
C ASN A 133 13.26 -0.62 7.40
N THR A 134 12.32 -1.56 7.44
CA THR A 134 12.58 -2.94 7.90
C THR A 134 12.75 -3.94 6.76
N GLY A 135 12.69 -3.49 5.50
CA GLY A 135 12.74 -4.39 4.33
C GLY A 135 11.48 -5.26 4.19
N LEU A 136 10.38 -4.93 4.88
CA LEU A 136 9.14 -5.70 4.79
C LEU A 136 8.51 -5.59 3.40
N ALA A 137 8.57 -4.40 2.78
CA ALA A 137 8.11 -4.19 1.42
C ALA A 137 8.85 -5.08 0.42
N ASP A 138 10.19 -5.13 0.52
CA ASP A 138 11.03 -5.95 -0.36
C ASP A 138 10.71 -7.43 -0.20
N ARG A 139 10.52 -7.91 1.04
CA ARG A 139 10.15 -9.30 1.31
C ARG A 139 8.82 -9.67 0.66
N ILE A 140 7.79 -8.83 0.80
CA ILE A 140 6.47 -9.07 0.21
C ILE A 140 6.55 -9.08 -1.32
N MET A 141 7.34 -8.18 -1.90
CA MET A 141 7.56 -8.12 -3.35
C MET A 141 8.30 -9.36 -3.84
N GLN A 142 9.35 -9.80 -3.13
CA GLN A 142 10.12 -11.00 -3.46
C GLN A 142 9.24 -12.26 -3.40
N GLU A 143 8.47 -12.45 -2.33
CA GLU A 143 7.56 -13.59 -2.21
C GLU A 143 6.56 -13.66 -3.37
N LEU A 144 6.01 -12.52 -3.80
CA LEU A 144 5.10 -12.50 -4.95
C LEU A 144 5.81 -12.74 -6.27
N PHE A 145 7.02 -12.23 -6.42
CA PHE A 145 7.86 -12.49 -7.60
C PHE A 145 8.16 -13.98 -7.74
N ASP A 146 8.64 -14.62 -6.67
CA ASP A 146 8.97 -16.04 -6.65
C ASP A 146 7.73 -16.90 -6.96
N TYR A 147 6.58 -16.55 -6.39
CA TYR A 147 5.31 -17.21 -6.70
C TYR A 147 4.94 -17.10 -8.20
N LYS A 148 5.08 -15.91 -8.79
CA LYS A 148 4.78 -15.71 -10.22
C LYS A 148 5.76 -16.47 -11.10
N LEU A 149 7.03 -16.51 -10.73
CA LEU A 149 8.08 -17.24 -11.44
C LEU A 149 7.80 -18.75 -11.41
N GLN A 150 7.48 -19.32 -10.24
CA GLN A 150 7.12 -20.72 -10.11
C GLN A 150 5.90 -21.08 -10.97
N ARG A 151 4.88 -20.24 -11.01
CA ARG A 151 3.70 -20.44 -11.88
C ARG A 151 4.04 -20.41 -13.36
N LEU A 152 4.98 -19.55 -13.77
CA LEU A 152 5.45 -19.51 -15.13
C LEU A 152 6.15 -20.81 -15.51
N TYR A 153 7.11 -21.28 -14.69
CA TYR A 153 7.81 -22.55 -14.92
C TYR A 153 6.84 -23.73 -14.98
N LYS A 154 5.89 -23.82 -14.08
CA LYS A 154 4.90 -24.90 -14.10
C LYS A 154 4.12 -24.94 -15.42
N ARG A 155 3.67 -23.78 -15.93
CA ARG A 155 2.95 -23.66 -17.20
C ARG A 155 3.80 -24.09 -18.40
N GLU A 156 5.09 -23.76 -18.39
CA GLU A 156 6.00 -24.16 -19.47
C GLU A 156 6.27 -25.67 -19.44
N MET A 157 6.42 -26.25 -18.28
CA MET A 157 6.60 -27.71 -18.13
C MET A 157 5.35 -28.52 -18.53
N GLU A 158 4.15 -27.96 -18.37
CA GLU A 158 2.88 -28.60 -18.80
C GLU A 158 2.67 -28.55 -20.33
N LYS A 159 3.48 -27.79 -21.06
CA LYS A 159 3.43 -27.71 -22.53
C LYS A 159 4.42 -28.63 -23.25
N LEU A 160 5.34 -29.24 -22.50
CA LEU A 160 6.34 -30.23 -22.98
C LEU A 160 5.82 -31.64 -22.92
#